data_d305f31a67310782c35092943e12f60c
#
_entry.id   d305f31a67310782c35092943e12f60c
#
_cell.length_a   1.000
_cell.length_b   1.000
_cell.length_c   1.000
_cell.angle_alpha   90.00
_cell.angle_beta   90.00
_cell.angle_gamma   90.00
#
_symmetry.space_group_name_H-M   'P 1'
#
loop_
_entity.id
_entity.type
_entity.pdbx_description
1 polymer ?
#
loop_
_entity_poly.entity_id
_entity_poly.type
_entity_poly.pdbx_seq_one_letter_code
_entity_poly.pdbx_strand_id
1 'polypeptide(L)'
;MNNFDLKAYMDVTPEIEEAVRTGKPVVALESTILSHGMPYPENLSFAREVEKIIREQGAIPATMAIIDGRLKCGLTEAELVRMCEAKGVLKVSRRDLPIVVAQKLTGATTVATTMILANMAGIHIFATGGIGGVHRHGEVTMDVSADLQELAHTPVAVVCAGAKMILDIGRTLEYLETMGVPVLGLNTDDFPAFYCRKSGFGVDYNAKTPADVAAIAKAKWDMGLQGGMLIGNPVPEEYAMDFDEMSAVIDKAMAMADEAGVKGKNITPFLLAHIVELTGGDSLKTNIQLAYNNARAAAQIAVELAK
;
A
#
# COMPACT_ATOMS: atom_id res chain seq x y z
N MET A 1 26.52 9.25 12.78
CA MET A 1 25.59 8.74 11.74
C MET A 1 26.29 7.55 11.11
N ASN A 2 25.73 6.35 11.21
CA ASN A 2 26.28 5.22 10.48
C ASN A 2 26.14 5.52 8.99
N ASN A 3 27.26 5.56 8.26
CA ASN A 3 27.23 5.60 6.80
C ASN A 3 26.62 4.28 6.29
N PHE A 4 25.30 4.25 6.18
CA PHE A 4 24.60 3.12 5.57
C PHE A 4 24.92 3.15 4.08
N ASP A 5 25.68 2.15 3.62
CA ASP A 5 25.93 1.96 2.20
C ASP A 5 24.69 1.35 1.54
N LEU A 6 23.82 2.21 1.01
CA LEU A 6 22.59 1.77 0.34
C LEU A 6 22.91 0.79 -0.81
N LYS A 7 23.96 1.04 -1.58
CA LYS A 7 24.33 0.22 -2.74
C LYS A 7 24.76 -1.21 -2.34
N ALA A 8 25.19 -1.42 -1.10
CA ALA A 8 25.50 -2.76 -0.61
C ALA A 8 24.26 -3.67 -0.54
N TYR A 9 23.06 -3.09 -0.38
CA TYR A 9 21.81 -3.83 -0.16
C TYR A 9 20.73 -3.60 -1.23
N MET A 10 20.73 -2.44 -1.89
CA MET A 10 19.66 -2.02 -2.79
C MET A 10 20.17 -1.74 -4.20
N ASP A 11 19.41 -2.21 -5.17
CA ASP A 11 19.52 -1.85 -6.57
C ASP A 11 18.39 -0.89 -6.92
N VAL A 12 18.76 0.30 -7.39
CA VAL A 12 17.82 1.32 -7.88
C VAL A 12 18.00 1.42 -9.39
N THR A 13 16.90 1.42 -10.15
CA THR A 13 17.01 1.57 -11.62
C THR A 13 17.58 2.97 -11.97
N PRO A 14 18.37 3.09 -13.05
CA PRO A 14 18.99 4.38 -13.43
C PRO A 14 17.97 5.51 -13.60
N GLU A 15 16.78 5.22 -14.13
CA GLU A 15 15.70 6.19 -14.28
C GLU A 15 15.27 6.78 -12.93
N ILE A 16 15.08 5.91 -11.93
CA ILE A 16 14.64 6.31 -10.58
C ILE A 16 15.77 7.03 -9.84
N GLU A 17 17.03 6.52 -9.92
CA GLU A 17 18.18 7.17 -9.30
C GLU A 17 18.34 8.61 -9.82
N GLU A 18 18.22 8.80 -11.14
CA GLU A 18 18.27 10.12 -11.76
C GLU A 18 17.08 11.01 -11.37
N ALA A 19 15.88 10.43 -11.32
CA ALA A 19 14.67 11.17 -10.95
C ALA A 19 14.76 11.71 -9.51
N VAL A 20 15.12 10.86 -8.56
CA VAL A 20 15.29 11.26 -7.15
C VAL A 20 16.40 12.33 -7.03
N ARG A 21 17.55 12.12 -7.70
CA ARG A 21 18.66 13.08 -7.67
C ARG A 21 18.27 14.45 -8.22
N THR A 22 17.38 14.51 -9.19
CA THR A 22 16.95 15.76 -9.86
C THR A 22 15.62 16.31 -9.34
N GLY A 23 15.04 15.70 -8.29
CA GLY A 23 13.78 16.15 -7.69
C GLY A 23 12.54 15.89 -8.56
N LYS A 24 12.61 14.95 -9.53
CA LYS A 24 11.45 14.58 -10.34
C LYS A 24 10.47 13.72 -9.52
N PRO A 25 9.17 13.78 -9.85
CA PRO A 25 8.14 13.02 -9.13
C PRO A 25 8.31 11.51 -9.32
N VAL A 26 8.37 10.79 -8.22
CA VAL A 26 8.44 9.31 -8.19
C VAL A 26 7.36 8.77 -7.26
N VAL A 27 6.71 7.68 -7.65
CA VAL A 27 5.69 6.98 -6.85
C VAL A 27 6.12 5.54 -6.63
N ALA A 28 6.26 5.14 -5.36
CA ALA A 28 6.50 3.76 -4.98
C ALA A 28 5.23 2.90 -5.18
N LEU A 29 5.44 1.63 -5.51
CA LEU A 29 4.40 0.60 -5.63
C LEU A 29 4.85 -0.66 -4.87
N GLU A 30 3.90 -1.33 -4.18
CA GLU A 30 4.15 -2.61 -3.52
C GLU A 30 4.13 -3.78 -4.51
N SER A 31 4.68 -4.93 -4.10
CA SER A 31 4.61 -6.16 -4.88
C SER A 31 3.79 -7.28 -4.24
N THR A 32 3.25 -7.10 -3.02
CA THR A 32 2.37 -8.11 -2.43
C THR A 32 1.12 -8.33 -3.28
N ILE A 33 0.56 -7.28 -3.87
CA ILE A 33 -0.59 -7.40 -4.78
C ILE A 33 -0.25 -8.25 -6.03
N LEU A 34 0.98 -8.21 -6.51
CA LEU A 34 1.43 -8.97 -7.68
C LEU A 34 1.59 -10.46 -7.37
N SER A 35 2.18 -10.80 -6.22
CA SER A 35 2.52 -12.19 -5.90
C SER A 35 1.46 -12.91 -5.06
N HIS A 36 0.54 -12.18 -4.42
CA HIS A 36 -0.44 -12.72 -3.47
C HIS A 36 -1.86 -12.18 -3.65
N GLY A 37 -2.06 -11.19 -4.52
CA GLY A 37 -3.36 -10.51 -4.67
C GLY A 37 -4.15 -10.93 -5.89
N MET A 38 -3.49 -11.44 -6.91
CA MET A 38 -4.09 -11.81 -8.20
C MET A 38 -3.36 -12.99 -8.83
N PRO A 39 -4.07 -13.84 -9.62
CA PRO A 39 -3.42 -14.90 -10.40
C PRO A 39 -2.64 -14.33 -11.60
N TYR A 40 -1.69 -15.13 -12.13
CA TYR A 40 -1.09 -14.87 -13.43
C TYR A 40 -2.05 -15.34 -14.55
N PRO A 41 -2.21 -14.59 -15.65
CA PRO A 41 -1.44 -13.40 -16.08
C PRO A 41 -2.05 -12.05 -15.67
N GLU A 42 -3.17 -12.03 -14.94
CA GLU A 42 -3.87 -10.81 -14.57
C GLU A 42 -3.00 -9.86 -13.73
N ASN A 43 -2.19 -10.41 -12.81
CA ASN A 43 -1.26 -9.66 -11.98
C ASN A 43 -0.20 -8.91 -12.83
N LEU A 44 0.31 -9.52 -13.92
CA LEU A 44 1.26 -8.86 -14.80
C LEU A 44 0.60 -7.75 -15.63
N SER A 45 -0.62 -7.99 -16.10
CA SER A 45 -1.42 -6.98 -16.80
C SER A 45 -1.72 -5.79 -15.90
N PHE A 46 -2.08 -6.06 -14.64
CA PHE A 46 -2.28 -5.04 -13.62
C PHE A 46 -1.00 -4.23 -13.37
N ALA A 47 0.16 -4.90 -13.19
CA ALA A 47 1.43 -4.25 -12.91
C ALA A 47 1.83 -3.26 -14.03
N ARG A 48 1.69 -3.68 -15.27
CA ARG A 48 1.99 -2.83 -16.44
C ARG A 48 1.03 -1.64 -16.53
N GLU A 49 -0.25 -1.85 -16.30
CA GLU A 49 -1.23 -0.77 -16.39
C GLU A 49 -1.07 0.25 -15.27
N VAL A 50 -0.80 -0.18 -14.01
CA VAL A 50 -0.59 0.76 -12.91
C VAL A 50 0.65 1.62 -13.10
N GLU A 51 1.75 1.05 -13.63
CA GLU A 51 2.96 1.82 -13.97
C GLU A 51 2.69 2.81 -15.12
N LYS A 52 1.96 2.40 -16.14
CA LYS A 52 1.54 3.25 -17.25
C LYS A 52 0.69 4.43 -16.77
N ILE A 53 -0.29 4.20 -15.89
CA ILE A 53 -1.13 5.26 -15.30
C ILE A 53 -0.27 6.31 -14.59
N ILE A 54 0.73 5.90 -13.81
CA ILE A 54 1.64 6.82 -13.12
C ILE A 54 2.43 7.66 -14.14
N ARG A 55 2.95 7.04 -15.19
CA ARG A 55 3.69 7.74 -16.27
C ARG A 55 2.81 8.74 -17.02
N GLU A 56 1.57 8.39 -17.30
CA GLU A 56 0.60 9.28 -17.97
C GLU A 56 0.27 10.53 -17.13
N GLN A 57 0.43 10.45 -15.80
CA GLN A 57 0.27 11.62 -14.91
C GLN A 57 1.57 12.43 -14.73
N GLY A 58 2.67 12.04 -15.39
CA GLY A 58 3.94 12.77 -15.34
C GLY A 58 4.88 12.37 -14.19
N ALA A 59 4.61 11.27 -13.49
CA ALA A 59 5.49 10.73 -12.47
C ALA A 59 6.17 9.43 -12.93
N ILE A 60 7.19 9.00 -12.20
CA ILE A 60 7.96 7.78 -12.49
C ILE A 60 7.53 6.69 -11.50
N PRO A 61 7.08 5.52 -11.96
CA PRO A 61 6.74 4.40 -11.07
C PRO A 61 8.01 3.71 -10.54
N ALA A 62 7.97 3.29 -9.28
CA ALA A 62 9.03 2.56 -8.62
C ALA A 62 8.44 1.33 -7.90
N THR A 63 8.26 0.23 -8.63
CA THR A 63 7.78 -1.03 -8.04
C THR A 63 8.87 -1.63 -7.16
N MET A 64 8.55 -1.89 -5.89
CA MET A 64 9.47 -2.41 -4.88
C MET A 64 9.35 -3.93 -4.76
N ALA A 65 10.47 -4.62 -4.65
CA ALA A 65 10.53 -6.07 -4.41
C ALA A 65 11.84 -6.45 -3.70
N ILE A 66 11.96 -7.71 -3.33
CA ILE A 66 13.23 -8.31 -2.90
C ILE A 66 13.49 -9.50 -3.80
N ILE A 67 14.60 -9.49 -4.52
CA ILE A 67 14.97 -10.56 -5.46
C ILE A 67 16.35 -11.10 -5.08
N ASP A 68 16.40 -12.39 -4.73
CA ASP A 68 17.65 -13.08 -4.34
C ASP A 68 18.41 -12.32 -3.22
N GLY A 69 17.66 -11.77 -2.26
CA GLY A 69 18.18 -10.99 -1.13
C GLY A 69 18.56 -9.55 -1.45
N ARG A 70 18.41 -9.10 -2.70
CA ARG A 70 18.62 -7.69 -3.09
C ARG A 70 17.33 -6.91 -3.00
N LEU A 71 17.34 -5.80 -2.30
CA LEU A 71 16.23 -4.84 -2.30
C LEU A 71 16.18 -4.20 -3.68
N LYS A 72 15.00 -4.12 -4.27
CA LYS A 72 14.79 -3.52 -5.59
C LYS A 72 13.92 -2.28 -5.49
N CYS A 73 14.38 -1.21 -6.12
CA CYS A 73 13.62 0.02 -6.32
C CYS A 73 13.49 0.26 -7.82
N GLY A 74 12.33 -0.04 -8.34
CA GLY A 74 12.07 -0.25 -9.77
C GLY A 74 12.49 -1.64 -10.21
N LEU A 75 11.68 -2.22 -11.09
CA LEU A 75 11.92 -3.54 -11.67
C LEU A 75 12.14 -3.42 -13.17
N THR A 76 13.07 -4.22 -13.70
CA THR A 76 13.13 -4.49 -15.13
C THR A 76 11.91 -5.32 -15.54
N GLU A 77 11.57 -5.32 -16.83
CA GLU A 77 10.46 -6.16 -17.33
C GLU A 77 10.65 -7.64 -16.97
N ALA A 78 11.88 -8.17 -17.06
CA ALA A 78 12.18 -9.55 -16.69
C ALA A 78 11.98 -9.82 -15.20
N GLU A 79 12.34 -8.89 -14.32
CA GLU A 79 12.11 -8.98 -12.87
C GLU A 79 10.61 -8.88 -12.53
N LEU A 80 9.89 -8.01 -13.24
CA LEU A 80 8.43 -7.88 -13.07
C LEU A 80 7.70 -9.17 -13.43
N VAL A 81 8.02 -9.75 -14.60
CA VAL A 81 7.49 -11.06 -15.03
C VAL A 81 7.84 -12.13 -13.99
N ARG A 82 9.11 -12.20 -13.55
CA ARG A 82 9.55 -13.14 -12.52
C ARG A 82 8.73 -13.03 -11.23
N MET A 83 8.47 -11.81 -10.75
CA MET A 83 7.67 -11.59 -9.53
C MET A 83 6.21 -12.01 -9.69
N CYS A 84 5.66 -11.90 -10.89
CA CYS A 84 4.28 -12.28 -11.19
C CYS A 84 4.09 -13.79 -11.38
N GLU A 85 5.08 -14.50 -11.95
CA GLU A 85 5.00 -15.94 -12.26
C GLU A 85 5.51 -16.83 -11.13
N ALA A 86 6.45 -16.33 -10.30
CA ALA A 86 7.14 -17.16 -9.32
C ALA A 86 6.18 -17.67 -8.23
N LYS A 87 6.27 -18.98 -7.96
CA LYS A 87 5.59 -19.61 -6.82
C LYS A 87 6.48 -19.53 -5.58
N GLY A 88 5.85 -19.40 -4.40
CA GLY A 88 6.58 -19.41 -3.13
C GLY A 88 7.30 -18.09 -2.80
N VAL A 89 6.97 -17.01 -3.49
CA VAL A 89 7.43 -15.65 -3.12
C VAL A 89 6.96 -15.35 -1.71
N LEU A 90 7.88 -14.94 -0.82
CA LEU A 90 7.56 -14.64 0.57
C LEU A 90 6.82 -13.31 0.68
N LYS A 91 5.81 -13.24 1.54
CA LYS A 91 5.22 -11.96 1.95
C LYS A 91 6.10 -11.36 3.04
N VAL A 92 6.77 -10.24 2.71
CA VAL A 92 7.82 -9.65 3.56
C VAL A 92 7.33 -8.37 4.20
N SER A 93 7.31 -8.36 5.54
CA SER A 93 7.11 -7.18 6.37
C SER A 93 8.41 -6.79 7.06
N ARG A 94 8.42 -5.72 7.87
CA ARG A 94 9.61 -5.19 8.56
C ARG A 94 10.44 -6.28 9.22
N ARG A 95 9.83 -7.18 10.01
CA ARG A 95 10.54 -8.24 10.75
C ARG A 95 11.17 -9.30 9.84
N ASP A 96 10.59 -9.52 8.66
CA ASP A 96 11.06 -10.54 7.72
C ASP A 96 12.24 -10.03 6.88
N LEU A 97 12.37 -8.70 6.71
CA LEU A 97 13.31 -8.06 5.80
C LEU A 97 14.77 -8.49 6.03
N PRO A 98 15.34 -8.43 7.25
CA PRO A 98 16.73 -8.83 7.46
C PRO A 98 16.96 -10.33 7.21
N ILE A 99 15.95 -11.17 7.44
CA ILE A 99 16.02 -12.62 7.20
C ILE A 99 16.08 -12.88 5.70
N VAL A 100 15.15 -12.29 4.94
CA VAL A 100 15.05 -12.48 3.48
C VAL A 100 16.33 -12.00 2.77
N VAL A 101 16.88 -10.86 3.20
CA VAL A 101 18.14 -10.33 2.67
C VAL A 101 19.32 -11.25 3.00
N ALA A 102 19.48 -11.64 4.27
CA ALA A 102 20.61 -12.48 4.72
C ALA A 102 20.59 -13.87 4.09
N GLN A 103 19.39 -14.45 3.89
CA GLN A 103 19.22 -15.78 3.29
C GLN A 103 19.10 -15.74 1.76
N LYS A 104 19.26 -14.58 1.11
CA LYS A 104 19.16 -14.38 -0.33
C LYS A 104 17.86 -14.92 -0.93
N LEU A 105 16.74 -14.70 -0.24
CA LEU A 105 15.43 -15.17 -0.67
C LEU A 105 14.73 -14.10 -1.55
N THR A 106 13.66 -14.53 -2.23
CA THR A 106 12.79 -13.64 -3.00
C THR A 106 11.50 -13.36 -2.22
N GLY A 107 11.10 -12.09 -2.15
CA GLY A 107 9.95 -11.64 -1.39
C GLY A 107 9.24 -10.45 -2.01
N ALA A 108 7.92 -10.45 -1.83
CA ALA A 108 7.04 -9.35 -2.16
C ALA A 108 6.90 -8.40 -0.97
N THR A 109 6.97 -7.11 -1.22
CA THR A 109 6.92 -6.07 -0.19
C THR A 109 5.48 -5.78 0.23
N THR A 110 5.21 -5.77 1.55
CA THR A 110 3.97 -5.23 2.12
C THR A 110 4.01 -3.70 2.12
N VAL A 111 2.92 -3.05 2.54
CA VAL A 111 2.90 -1.58 2.74
C VAL A 111 4.09 -1.15 3.62
N ALA A 112 4.28 -1.77 4.78
CA ALA A 112 5.39 -1.45 5.68
C ALA A 112 6.77 -1.57 4.97
N THR A 113 7.03 -2.67 4.31
CA THR A 113 8.33 -2.87 3.63
C THR A 113 8.49 -1.93 2.45
N THR A 114 7.42 -1.65 1.70
CA THR A 114 7.45 -0.68 0.60
C THR A 114 7.81 0.72 1.10
N MET A 115 7.21 1.15 2.21
CA MET A 115 7.57 2.44 2.85
C MET A 115 9.04 2.50 3.25
N ILE A 116 9.58 1.41 3.84
CA ILE A 116 10.99 1.32 4.21
C ILE A 116 11.88 1.50 2.98
N LEU A 117 11.63 0.73 1.92
CA LEU A 117 12.43 0.77 0.69
C LEU A 117 12.30 2.13 -0.02
N ALA A 118 11.08 2.67 -0.08
CA ALA A 118 10.84 3.99 -0.65
C ALA A 118 11.65 5.08 0.06
N ASN A 119 11.58 5.12 1.39
CA ASN A 119 12.35 6.07 2.20
C ASN A 119 13.87 5.89 2.03
N MET A 120 14.36 4.65 1.98
CA MET A 120 15.78 4.37 1.70
C MET A 120 16.22 4.91 0.34
N ALA A 121 15.35 4.87 -0.65
CA ALA A 121 15.59 5.39 -1.99
C ALA A 121 15.31 6.90 -2.15
N GLY A 122 14.83 7.58 -1.10
CA GLY A 122 14.46 9.00 -1.15
C GLY A 122 13.12 9.29 -1.83
N ILE A 123 12.20 8.32 -1.83
CA ILE A 123 10.86 8.44 -2.41
C ILE A 123 9.85 8.67 -1.28
N HIS A 124 9.01 9.70 -1.39
CA HIS A 124 8.10 10.15 -0.34
C HIS A 124 6.61 9.87 -0.64
N ILE A 125 6.26 9.41 -1.83
CA ILE A 125 4.88 9.10 -2.22
C ILE A 125 4.77 7.62 -2.59
N PHE A 126 3.75 6.95 -2.04
CA PHE A 126 3.47 5.53 -2.29
C PHE A 126 1.98 5.34 -2.58
N ALA A 127 1.67 4.58 -3.62
CA ALA A 127 0.31 4.17 -3.97
C ALA A 127 0.08 2.68 -3.69
N THR A 128 -0.99 2.37 -2.97
CA THR A 128 -1.43 0.99 -2.70
C THR A 128 -2.95 0.87 -2.82
N GLY A 129 -3.47 -0.35 -2.84
CA GLY A 129 -4.91 -0.58 -2.78
C GLY A 129 -5.49 -0.18 -1.42
N GLY A 130 -4.89 -0.67 -0.34
CA GLY A 130 -5.32 -0.38 1.02
C GLY A 130 -4.33 -0.89 2.06
N ILE A 131 -4.28 -0.24 3.21
CA ILE A 131 -3.38 -0.58 4.30
C ILE A 131 -3.91 -1.75 5.15
N GLY A 132 -3.00 -2.38 5.89
CA GLY A 132 -3.33 -3.16 7.07
C GLY A 132 -3.72 -2.25 8.24
N GLY A 133 -4.26 -2.83 9.29
CA GLY A 133 -4.74 -2.10 10.45
C GLY A 133 -4.82 -2.98 11.68
N VAL A 134 -5.64 -2.60 12.65
CA VAL A 134 -6.01 -3.43 13.79
C VAL A 134 -6.99 -4.50 13.30
N HIS A 135 -6.68 -5.77 13.54
CA HIS A 135 -7.60 -6.86 13.19
C HIS A 135 -8.83 -6.87 14.09
N ARG A 136 -9.95 -7.42 13.58
CA ARG A 136 -11.12 -7.68 14.43
C ARG A 136 -10.70 -8.55 15.61
N HIS A 137 -11.21 -8.25 16.79
CA HIS A 137 -10.76 -8.85 18.07
C HIS A 137 -9.29 -8.56 18.44
N GLY A 138 -8.72 -7.47 17.88
CA GLY A 138 -7.37 -7.02 18.20
C GLY A 138 -7.14 -6.72 19.68
N GLU A 139 -8.20 -6.36 20.43
CA GLU A 139 -8.16 -6.16 21.87
C GLU A 139 -7.83 -7.43 22.67
N VAL A 140 -8.05 -8.60 22.07
CA VAL A 140 -7.74 -9.91 22.68
C VAL A 140 -6.46 -10.48 22.09
N THR A 141 -6.30 -10.39 20.78
CA THR A 141 -5.21 -11.04 20.05
C THR A 141 -3.96 -10.20 19.93
N MET A 142 -4.07 -8.88 20.11
CA MET A 142 -3.03 -7.88 19.81
C MET A 142 -2.53 -7.95 18.36
N ASP A 143 -3.37 -8.48 17.43
CA ASP A 143 -3.02 -8.55 16.02
C ASP A 143 -3.20 -7.19 15.35
N VAL A 144 -2.08 -6.46 15.25
CA VAL A 144 -1.97 -5.14 14.68
C VAL A 144 -0.94 -5.16 13.56
N SER A 145 -1.30 -4.65 12.39
CA SER A 145 -0.41 -4.62 11.24
C SER A 145 0.82 -3.75 11.49
N ALA A 146 1.97 -4.22 11.03
CA ALA A 146 3.20 -3.42 11.02
C ALA A 146 3.10 -2.17 10.12
N ASP A 147 2.12 -2.11 9.23
CA ASP A 147 1.88 -0.95 8.38
C ASP A 147 1.61 0.32 9.22
N LEU A 148 0.89 0.18 10.34
CA LEU A 148 0.60 1.30 11.24
C LEU A 148 1.86 1.83 11.94
N GLN A 149 2.76 0.92 12.33
CA GLN A 149 4.05 1.31 12.91
C GLN A 149 4.94 2.02 11.88
N GLU A 150 4.88 1.57 10.64
CA GLU A 150 5.68 2.18 9.58
C GLU A 150 5.16 3.56 9.21
N LEU A 151 3.83 3.74 9.14
CA LEU A 151 3.18 5.04 8.98
C LEU A 151 3.61 6.03 10.10
N ALA A 152 3.78 5.54 11.33
CA ALA A 152 4.21 6.36 12.46
C ALA A 152 5.67 6.86 12.35
N HIS A 153 6.57 6.11 11.68
CA HIS A 153 8.01 6.35 11.79
C HIS A 153 8.71 6.66 10.46
N THR A 154 8.11 6.31 9.33
CA THR A 154 8.74 6.43 8.00
C THR A 154 8.10 7.55 7.20
N PRO A 155 8.87 8.58 6.76
CA PRO A 155 8.33 9.78 6.12
C PRO A 155 7.93 9.53 4.66
N VAL A 156 6.86 8.75 4.49
CA VAL A 156 6.25 8.42 3.20
C VAL A 156 4.74 8.63 3.31
N ALA A 157 4.17 9.40 2.40
CA ALA A 157 2.73 9.58 2.28
C ALA A 157 2.13 8.41 1.47
N VAL A 158 1.14 7.73 2.06
CA VAL A 158 0.52 6.54 1.49
C VAL A 158 -0.88 6.87 0.99
N VAL A 159 -1.08 6.78 -0.32
CA VAL A 159 -2.37 6.96 -0.99
C VAL A 159 -3.04 5.60 -1.17
N CYS A 160 -4.23 5.44 -0.62
CA CYS A 160 -4.96 4.17 -0.60
C CYS A 160 -6.47 4.36 -0.52
N ALA A 161 -7.25 3.32 -0.78
CA ALA A 161 -8.69 3.33 -0.55
C ALA A 161 -9.05 3.05 0.93
N GLY A 162 -8.22 3.50 1.86
CA GLY A 162 -8.38 3.29 3.29
C GLY A 162 -7.81 1.98 3.81
N ALA A 163 -8.24 1.56 5.00
CA ALA A 163 -7.91 0.25 5.54
C ALA A 163 -8.76 -0.84 4.87
N LYS A 164 -8.19 -2.05 4.71
CA LYS A 164 -8.96 -3.19 4.18
C LYS A 164 -10.19 -3.45 5.06
N MET A 165 -11.37 -3.58 4.45
CA MET A 165 -12.65 -3.69 5.16
C MET A 165 -12.79 -4.93 6.08
N ILE A 166 -11.87 -5.89 5.94
CA ILE A 166 -11.75 -7.05 6.85
C ILE A 166 -11.22 -6.68 8.25
N LEU A 167 -10.75 -5.45 8.42
CA LEU A 167 -10.12 -4.94 9.64
C LEU A 167 -11.12 -4.13 10.49
N ASP A 168 -10.73 -3.81 11.72
CA ASP A 168 -11.43 -2.86 12.58
C ASP A 168 -10.98 -1.44 12.23
N ILE A 169 -11.78 -0.76 11.42
CA ILE A 169 -11.43 0.58 10.91
C ILE A 169 -11.38 1.60 12.04
N GLY A 170 -12.34 1.56 12.97
CA GLY A 170 -12.37 2.50 14.10
C GLY A 170 -11.11 2.40 14.95
N ARG A 171 -10.73 1.19 15.38
CA ARG A 171 -9.48 0.99 16.14
C ARG A 171 -8.23 1.30 15.33
N THR A 172 -8.27 1.11 14.02
CA THR A 172 -7.16 1.48 13.14
C THR A 172 -6.94 2.99 13.15
N LEU A 173 -7.99 3.78 13.06
CA LEU A 173 -7.93 5.25 13.13
C LEU A 173 -7.46 5.74 14.51
N GLU A 174 -8.01 5.19 15.61
CA GLU A 174 -7.56 5.50 16.98
C GLU A 174 -6.06 5.20 17.18
N TYR A 175 -5.58 4.09 16.59
CA TYR A 175 -4.16 3.76 16.65
C TYR A 175 -3.31 4.79 15.89
N LEU A 176 -3.74 5.19 14.68
CA LEU A 176 -3.04 6.20 13.88
C LEU A 176 -3.03 7.58 14.58
N GLU A 177 -4.13 7.98 15.20
CA GLU A 177 -4.21 9.21 16.02
C GLU A 177 -3.19 9.17 17.15
N THR A 178 -3.18 8.09 17.95
CA THR A 178 -2.22 7.91 19.06
C THR A 178 -0.76 8.00 18.58
N MET A 179 -0.49 7.51 17.37
CA MET A 179 0.85 7.53 16.77
C MET A 179 1.17 8.85 16.04
N GLY A 180 0.25 9.81 16.02
CA GLY A 180 0.42 11.13 15.40
C GLY A 180 0.50 11.07 13.86
N VAL A 181 -0.17 10.11 13.24
CA VAL A 181 -0.23 9.95 11.78
C VAL A 181 -1.44 10.72 11.25
N PRO A 182 -1.27 11.81 10.48
CA PRO A 182 -2.40 12.50 9.87
C PRO A 182 -3.13 11.59 8.86
N VAL A 183 -4.46 11.57 8.96
CA VAL A 183 -5.34 10.84 8.05
C VAL A 183 -6.14 11.86 7.23
N LEU A 184 -5.75 12.02 5.96
CA LEU A 184 -6.42 12.94 5.04
C LEU A 184 -7.42 12.19 4.16
N GLY A 185 -8.53 12.85 3.83
CA GLY A 185 -9.40 12.42 2.74
C GLY A 185 -9.09 13.23 1.48
N LEU A 186 -8.88 12.59 0.33
CA LEU A 186 -8.81 13.29 -0.94
C LEU A 186 -10.22 13.48 -1.48
N ASN A 187 -10.73 14.70 -1.37
CA ASN A 187 -12.08 15.10 -1.74
C ASN A 187 -13.19 14.25 -1.07
N THR A 188 -12.95 13.86 0.19
CA THR A 188 -13.92 13.12 1.02
C THR A 188 -13.80 13.53 2.48
N ASP A 189 -14.92 13.58 3.18
CA ASP A 189 -14.99 13.79 4.64
C ASP A 189 -15.04 12.45 5.40
N ASP A 190 -15.34 11.35 4.69
CA ASP A 190 -15.44 10.01 5.26
C ASP A 190 -14.21 9.18 4.87
N PHE A 191 -13.64 8.45 5.82
CA PHE A 191 -12.52 7.54 5.55
C PHE A 191 -13.01 6.34 4.75
N PRO A 192 -12.46 6.05 3.56
CA PRO A 192 -12.95 4.97 2.73
C PRO A 192 -12.67 3.58 3.33
N ALA A 193 -13.56 2.62 3.03
CA ALA A 193 -13.49 1.25 3.52
C ALA A 193 -13.12 0.25 2.40
N PHE A 194 -12.06 0.53 1.67
CA PHE A 194 -11.53 -0.30 0.59
C PHE A 194 -12.52 -0.51 -0.56
N TYR A 195 -13.42 -1.50 -0.45
CA TYR A 195 -14.46 -1.76 -1.47
C TYR A 195 -15.56 -0.71 -1.48
N CYS A 196 -15.73 0.00 -0.37
CA CYS A 196 -16.81 0.95 -0.16
C CYS A 196 -16.25 2.35 0.01
N ARG A 197 -17.00 3.34 -0.49
CA ARG A 197 -16.58 4.75 -0.46
C ARG A 197 -16.58 5.35 0.94
N LYS A 198 -17.35 4.76 1.85
CA LYS A 198 -17.54 5.24 3.22
C LYS A 198 -17.39 4.11 4.22
N SER A 199 -16.83 4.43 5.37
CA SER A 199 -16.72 3.54 6.52
C SER A 199 -17.64 3.94 7.68
N GLY A 200 -18.17 5.16 7.63
CA GLY A 200 -18.87 5.80 8.76
C GLY A 200 -17.93 6.50 9.75
N PHE A 201 -16.63 6.51 9.49
CA PHE A 201 -15.64 7.24 10.28
C PHE A 201 -15.10 8.42 9.48
N GLY A 202 -14.90 9.58 10.12
CA GLY A 202 -14.35 10.77 9.50
C GLY A 202 -12.85 10.69 9.23
N VAL A 203 -12.35 11.64 8.46
CA VAL A 203 -10.92 11.94 8.29
C VAL A 203 -10.54 13.19 9.10
N ASP A 204 -9.25 13.37 9.39
CA ASP A 204 -8.77 14.56 10.10
C ASP A 204 -8.93 15.84 9.26
N TYR A 205 -8.74 15.74 7.97
CA TYR A 205 -8.86 16.86 7.04
C TYR A 205 -9.23 16.39 5.63
N ASN A 206 -10.21 17.07 5.02
CA ASN A 206 -10.61 16.85 3.63
C ASN A 206 -9.79 17.75 2.70
N ALA A 207 -8.71 17.22 2.13
CA ALA A 207 -7.93 17.87 1.09
C ALA A 207 -8.72 17.89 -0.22
N LYS A 208 -8.94 19.05 -0.80
CA LYS A 208 -9.77 19.19 -2.01
C LYS A 208 -9.01 18.86 -3.29
N THR A 209 -7.69 19.00 -3.25
CA THR A 209 -6.82 18.81 -4.42
C THR A 209 -5.54 18.05 -4.06
N PRO A 210 -4.84 17.45 -5.04
CA PRO A 210 -3.49 16.92 -4.84
C PRO A 210 -2.49 17.95 -4.32
N ALA A 211 -2.65 19.23 -4.71
CA ALA A 211 -1.79 20.32 -4.23
C ALA A 211 -1.97 20.58 -2.72
N ASP A 212 -3.19 20.45 -2.19
CA ASP A 212 -3.41 20.59 -0.73
C ASP A 212 -2.68 19.48 0.03
N VAL A 213 -2.74 18.23 -0.46
CA VAL A 213 -2.02 17.10 0.13
C VAL A 213 -0.50 17.35 0.10
N ALA A 214 0.03 17.79 -1.04
CA ALA A 214 1.46 18.09 -1.19
C ALA A 214 1.90 19.21 -0.24
N ALA A 215 1.11 20.27 -0.09
CA ALA A 215 1.39 21.37 0.83
C ALA A 215 1.42 20.89 2.30
N ILE A 216 0.47 20.04 2.71
CA ILE A 216 0.43 19.48 4.07
C ILE A 216 1.64 18.57 4.31
N ALA A 217 1.98 17.70 3.35
CA ALA A 217 3.14 16.82 3.41
C ALA A 217 4.43 17.63 3.57
N LYS A 218 4.61 18.66 2.73
CA LYS A 218 5.75 19.57 2.80
C LYS A 218 5.83 20.27 4.15
N ALA A 219 4.74 20.83 4.65
CA ALA A 219 4.71 21.51 5.96
C ALA A 219 5.10 20.56 7.09
N LYS A 220 4.58 19.31 7.09
CA LYS A 220 4.92 18.30 8.08
C LYS A 220 6.43 18.01 8.12
N TRP A 221 7.02 17.78 6.96
CA TRP A 221 8.43 17.39 6.89
C TRP A 221 9.39 18.57 7.03
N ASP A 222 9.03 19.77 6.54
CA ASP A 222 9.81 21.01 6.77
C ASP A 222 9.91 21.37 8.27
N MET A 223 8.88 21.05 9.06
CA MET A 223 8.91 21.18 10.52
C MET A 223 9.75 20.10 11.22
N GLY A 224 10.30 19.12 10.49
CA GLY A 224 11.08 18.01 11.04
C GLY A 224 10.24 16.93 11.72
N LEU A 225 8.91 16.93 11.54
CA LEU A 225 8.04 15.90 12.07
C LEU A 225 8.26 14.57 11.33
N GLN A 226 8.62 13.56 12.09
CA GLN A 226 8.88 12.23 11.55
C GLN A 226 7.57 11.51 11.16
N GLY A 227 7.72 10.35 10.50
CA GLY A 227 6.60 9.53 10.07
C GLY A 227 5.90 10.02 8.81
N GLY A 228 5.07 9.16 8.31
CA GLY A 228 4.28 9.36 7.11
C GLY A 228 2.95 10.05 7.37
N MET A 229 2.06 9.88 6.42
CA MET A 229 0.67 10.30 6.48
C MET A 229 -0.17 9.38 5.60
N LEU A 230 -1.45 9.27 5.91
CA LEU A 230 -2.39 8.42 5.19
C LEU A 230 -3.36 9.28 4.38
N ILE A 231 -3.50 8.99 3.10
CA ILE A 231 -4.43 9.68 2.21
C ILE A 231 -5.49 8.69 1.74
N GLY A 232 -6.70 8.83 2.28
CA GLY A 232 -7.87 8.08 1.86
C GLY A 232 -8.43 8.64 0.55
N ASN A 233 -8.36 7.84 -0.51
CA ASN A 233 -8.88 8.16 -1.83
C ASN A 233 -9.97 7.14 -2.17
N PRO A 234 -11.27 7.51 -2.13
CA PRO A 234 -12.35 6.56 -2.31
C PRO A 234 -12.31 5.86 -3.67
N VAL A 235 -12.71 4.60 -3.70
CA VAL A 235 -12.94 3.87 -4.95
C VAL A 235 -13.87 4.66 -5.87
N PRO A 236 -13.67 4.67 -7.21
CA PRO A 236 -14.59 5.31 -8.15
C PRO A 236 -16.02 4.79 -7.96
N GLU A 237 -17.01 5.67 -8.08
CA GLU A 237 -18.39 5.39 -7.72
C GLU A 237 -18.98 4.21 -8.51
N GLU A 238 -18.64 4.11 -9.79
CA GLU A 238 -19.10 3.02 -10.67
C GLU A 238 -18.53 1.64 -10.31
N TYR A 239 -17.53 1.56 -9.43
CA TYR A 239 -16.93 0.32 -8.96
C TYR A 239 -17.10 0.11 -7.45
N ALA A 240 -17.78 1.04 -6.78
CA ALA A 240 -18.03 0.95 -5.35
C ALA A 240 -19.03 -0.16 -5.05
N MET A 241 -18.77 -0.90 -3.99
CA MET A 241 -19.68 -1.93 -3.49
C MET A 241 -20.51 -1.38 -2.32
N ASP A 242 -21.68 -1.97 -2.10
CA ASP A 242 -22.52 -1.64 -0.96
C ASP A 242 -21.88 -2.08 0.35
N PHE A 243 -21.97 -1.23 1.38
CA PHE A 243 -21.28 -1.50 2.66
C PHE A 243 -21.90 -2.66 3.44
N ASP A 244 -23.24 -2.74 3.48
CA ASP A 244 -23.92 -3.77 4.26
C ASP A 244 -23.78 -5.14 3.58
N GLU A 245 -23.90 -5.18 2.24
CA GLU A 245 -23.67 -6.40 1.47
C GLU A 245 -22.23 -6.90 1.65
N MET A 246 -21.24 -6.02 1.55
CA MET A 246 -19.85 -6.40 1.74
C MET A 246 -19.52 -6.81 3.17
N SER A 247 -20.14 -6.19 4.17
CA SER A 247 -20.01 -6.61 5.57
C SER A 247 -20.48 -8.06 5.76
N ALA A 248 -21.65 -8.41 5.19
CA ALA A 248 -22.17 -9.77 5.26
C ALA A 248 -21.27 -10.79 4.53
N VAL A 249 -20.68 -10.42 3.41
CA VAL A 249 -19.68 -11.26 2.69
C VAL A 249 -18.44 -11.47 3.52
N ILE A 250 -17.92 -10.42 4.14
CA ILE A 250 -16.73 -10.47 4.99
C ILE A 250 -16.97 -11.33 6.22
N ASP A 251 -18.13 -11.23 6.86
CA ASP A 251 -18.48 -12.03 8.03
C ASP A 251 -18.51 -13.54 7.68
N LYS A 252 -19.02 -13.90 6.49
CA LYS A 252 -18.94 -15.27 5.99
C LYS A 252 -17.51 -15.74 5.76
N ALA A 253 -16.68 -14.91 5.12
CA ALA A 253 -15.28 -15.24 4.88
C ALA A 253 -14.49 -15.39 6.19
N MET A 254 -14.79 -14.57 7.21
CA MET A 254 -14.20 -14.67 8.56
C MET A 254 -14.57 -16.01 9.22
N ALA A 255 -15.84 -16.40 9.19
CA ALA A 255 -16.28 -17.70 9.72
C ALA A 255 -15.53 -18.87 9.04
N MET A 256 -15.35 -18.80 7.71
CA MET A 256 -14.56 -19.81 6.97
C MET A 256 -13.09 -19.83 7.41
N ALA A 257 -12.48 -18.67 7.70
CA ALA A 257 -11.10 -18.61 8.18
C ALA A 257 -10.97 -19.23 9.59
N ASP A 258 -11.93 -18.98 10.47
CA ASP A 258 -11.98 -19.55 11.81
C ASP A 258 -12.13 -21.08 11.78
N GLU A 259 -13.05 -21.61 10.95
CA GLU A 259 -13.23 -23.04 10.73
C GLU A 259 -11.97 -23.70 10.17
N ALA A 260 -11.26 -23.04 9.26
CA ALA A 260 -10.01 -23.52 8.67
C ALA A 260 -8.79 -23.33 9.60
N GLY A 261 -8.94 -22.67 10.75
CA GLY A 261 -7.87 -22.42 11.71
C GLY A 261 -6.75 -21.51 11.18
N VAL A 262 -7.05 -20.62 10.22
CA VAL A 262 -6.08 -19.71 9.59
C VAL A 262 -5.68 -18.62 10.59
N LYS A 263 -4.37 -18.34 10.72
CA LYS A 263 -3.84 -17.37 11.70
C LYS A 263 -2.74 -16.48 11.13
N GLY A 264 -2.58 -15.31 11.75
CA GLY A 264 -1.49 -14.38 11.50
C GLY A 264 -1.44 -13.90 10.05
N LYS A 265 -0.25 -13.83 9.45
CA LYS A 265 -0.04 -13.27 8.11
C LYS A 265 -0.82 -13.95 6.97
N ASN A 266 -1.37 -15.13 7.20
CA ASN A 266 -2.14 -15.88 6.21
C ASN A 266 -3.64 -15.50 6.19
N ILE A 267 -4.15 -14.80 7.20
CA ILE A 267 -5.56 -14.40 7.29
C ILE A 267 -5.96 -13.52 6.10
N THR A 268 -5.23 -12.44 5.88
CA THR A 268 -5.58 -11.48 4.80
C THR A 268 -5.62 -12.13 3.41
N PRO A 269 -4.62 -12.89 2.95
CA PRO A 269 -4.71 -13.58 1.65
C PRO A 269 -5.86 -14.56 1.56
N PHE A 270 -6.12 -15.31 2.64
CA PHE A 270 -7.24 -16.26 2.71
C PHE A 270 -8.59 -15.53 2.55
N LEU A 271 -8.82 -14.47 3.33
CA LEU A 271 -10.06 -13.69 3.27
C LEU A 271 -10.28 -13.07 1.90
N LEU A 272 -9.26 -12.44 1.32
CA LEU A 272 -9.38 -11.80 0.01
C LEU A 272 -9.74 -12.83 -1.08
N ALA A 273 -9.15 -14.02 -1.07
CA ALA A 273 -9.48 -15.07 -2.03
C ALA A 273 -10.94 -15.52 -1.92
N HIS A 274 -11.43 -15.79 -0.69
CA HIS A 274 -12.82 -16.21 -0.48
C HIS A 274 -13.83 -15.10 -0.74
N ILE A 275 -13.47 -13.82 -0.46
CA ILE A 275 -14.31 -12.68 -0.83
C ILE A 275 -14.49 -12.61 -2.35
N VAL A 276 -13.42 -12.86 -3.14
CA VAL A 276 -13.52 -12.93 -4.60
C VAL A 276 -14.50 -14.02 -5.04
N GLU A 277 -14.43 -15.21 -4.44
CA GLU A 277 -15.35 -16.31 -4.73
C GLU A 277 -16.80 -15.96 -4.35
N LEU A 278 -17.01 -15.42 -3.14
CA LEU A 278 -18.33 -15.06 -2.62
C LEU A 278 -19.01 -13.93 -3.39
N THR A 279 -18.22 -13.05 -4.05
CA THR A 279 -18.70 -11.92 -4.86
C THR A 279 -18.71 -12.22 -6.36
N GLY A 280 -18.43 -13.46 -6.77
CA GLY A 280 -18.39 -13.82 -8.19
C GLY A 280 -17.34 -13.06 -9.00
N GLY A 281 -16.28 -12.54 -8.36
CA GLY A 281 -15.20 -11.78 -8.97
C GLY A 281 -15.34 -10.26 -8.92
N ASP A 282 -16.48 -9.70 -8.53
CA ASP A 282 -16.71 -8.26 -8.51
C ASP A 282 -15.75 -7.54 -7.54
N SER A 283 -15.45 -8.14 -6.38
CA SER A 283 -14.50 -7.57 -5.43
C SER A 283 -13.07 -7.46 -6.01
N LEU A 284 -12.65 -8.38 -6.88
CA LEU A 284 -11.37 -8.28 -7.58
C LEU A 284 -11.37 -7.13 -8.57
N LYS A 285 -12.45 -6.95 -9.33
CA LYS A 285 -12.63 -5.82 -10.25
C LYS A 285 -12.55 -4.49 -9.50
N THR A 286 -13.27 -4.38 -8.39
CA THR A 286 -13.22 -3.20 -7.50
C THR A 286 -11.80 -2.95 -7.00
N ASN A 287 -11.09 -3.98 -6.53
CA ASN A 287 -9.71 -3.89 -6.04
C ASN A 287 -8.73 -3.38 -7.12
N ILE A 288 -8.88 -3.82 -8.36
CA ILE A 288 -8.08 -3.34 -9.49
C ILE A 288 -8.35 -1.85 -9.72
N GLN A 289 -9.61 -1.43 -9.77
CA GLN A 289 -10.00 -0.05 -10.09
C GLN A 289 -9.63 0.93 -8.98
N LEU A 290 -9.79 0.55 -7.71
CA LEU A 290 -9.34 1.42 -6.60
C LEU A 290 -7.81 1.59 -6.61
N ALA A 291 -7.04 0.56 -6.96
CA ALA A 291 -5.58 0.66 -7.05
C ALA A 291 -5.14 1.58 -8.20
N TYR A 292 -5.79 1.49 -9.36
CA TYR A 292 -5.56 2.42 -10.49
C TYR A 292 -5.91 3.86 -10.12
N ASN A 293 -7.02 4.08 -9.41
CA ASN A 293 -7.41 5.40 -8.94
C ASN A 293 -6.40 5.98 -7.94
N ASN A 294 -5.91 5.15 -7.02
CA ASN A 294 -4.88 5.55 -6.04
C ASN A 294 -3.55 5.88 -6.72
N ALA A 295 -3.14 5.10 -7.72
CA ALA A 295 -1.93 5.35 -8.51
C ALA A 295 -1.99 6.71 -9.23
N ARG A 296 -3.15 7.03 -9.83
CA ARG A 296 -3.40 8.32 -10.48
C ARG A 296 -3.30 9.48 -9.48
N ALA A 297 -3.98 9.36 -8.35
CA ALA A 297 -3.95 10.37 -7.30
C ALA A 297 -2.54 10.56 -6.71
N ALA A 298 -1.83 9.46 -6.43
CA ALA A 298 -0.47 9.50 -5.91
C ALA A 298 0.50 10.18 -6.90
N ALA A 299 0.37 9.90 -8.19
CA ALA A 299 1.20 10.54 -9.21
C ALA A 299 0.94 12.06 -9.28
N GLN A 300 -0.33 12.48 -9.22
CA GLN A 300 -0.68 13.90 -9.17
C GLN A 300 -0.12 14.58 -7.91
N ILE A 301 -0.20 13.93 -6.74
CA ILE A 301 0.39 14.45 -5.49
C ILE A 301 1.92 14.53 -5.61
N ALA A 302 2.58 13.52 -6.19
CA ALA A 302 4.03 13.52 -6.39
C ALA A 302 4.48 14.66 -7.31
N VAL A 303 3.72 14.94 -8.37
CA VAL A 303 3.97 16.08 -9.29
C VAL A 303 3.83 17.41 -8.56
N GLU A 304 2.82 17.59 -7.70
CA GLU A 304 2.67 18.81 -6.92
C GLU A 304 3.76 18.97 -5.87
N LEU A 305 4.20 17.88 -5.24
CA LEU A 305 5.28 17.90 -4.24
C LEU A 305 6.65 18.21 -4.85
N ALA A 306 6.85 17.92 -6.13
CA ALA A 306 8.10 18.18 -6.87
C ALA A 306 8.23 19.61 -7.41
N LYS A 307 7.19 20.45 -7.27
CA LYS A 307 7.22 21.89 -7.63
C LYS A 307 7.93 22.72 -6.57
#